data_cbb3fcc4d946b61340f686353ccfb21a
#
_entry.id   cbb3fcc4d946b61340f686353ccfb21a
#
_cell.length_a   1.000
_cell.length_b   1.000
_cell.length_c   1.000
_cell.angle_alpha   90.00
_cell.angle_beta   90.00
_cell.angle_gamma   90.00
#
_symmetry.space_group_name_H-M   'P 1'
#
loop_
_entity.id
_entity.type
_entity.pdbx_description
1 polymer ?
#
loop_
_entity_poly.entity_id
_entity_poly.type
_entity_poly.pdbx_seq_one_letter_code
_entity_poly.pdbx_strand_id
1 'polypeptide(L)'
;MSEMPPAPDDTEWFDKAAESTLNYAKQLEGFSEAAAEACVTEVGLVWRVVGRDGEMFPVTLDYSPHRVNAVIEKSVVSEISIG
;
A
#
# COMPACT_ATOMS: atom_id res chain seq x y z
N MET A 1 28.33 -21.62 -11.27
CA MET A 1 27.86 -21.46 -11.00
C MET A 1 27.18 -21.10 -11.10
N SER A 2 26.85 -21.11 -11.38
CA SER A 2 26.20 -20.52 -11.41
C SER A 2 25.61 -20.27 -10.71
N GLU A 3 25.65 -20.03 -10.76
CA GLU A 3 25.10 -19.72 -9.88
C GLU A 3 24.02 -19.14 -9.99
N MET A 4 23.35 -19.68 -9.43
CA MET A 4 22.16 -19.13 -9.33
C MET A 4 22.27 -17.83 -8.79
N PRO A 5 21.64 -16.92 -9.41
CA PRO A 5 21.58 -15.68 -8.78
C PRO A 5 21.01 -15.97 -7.43
N PRO A 6 21.53 -15.40 -6.47
CA PRO A 6 20.94 -15.50 -5.22
C PRO A 6 19.50 -15.20 -5.42
N ALA A 7 18.70 -15.91 -4.79
CA ALA A 7 17.36 -15.56 -4.66
C ALA A 7 17.36 -14.06 -4.54
N PRO A 8 16.53 -13.38 -5.26
CA PRO A 8 16.51 -11.95 -5.14
C PRO A 8 16.60 -11.69 -3.68
N ASP A 9 17.57 -10.91 -3.31
CA ASP A 9 17.64 -10.63 -1.92
C ASP A 9 16.26 -10.13 -1.57
N ASP A 10 15.83 -10.35 -0.39
CA ASP A 10 14.49 -10.00 0.01
C ASP A 10 14.18 -8.55 -0.33
N THR A 11 15.18 -7.70 -0.25
CA THR A 11 15.00 -6.28 -0.53
C THR A 11 14.52 -6.05 -1.95
N GLU A 12 15.15 -6.69 -2.92
CA GLU A 12 14.77 -6.50 -4.31
C GLU A 12 13.36 -7.02 -4.58
N TRP A 13 13.04 -8.18 -4.00
CA TRP A 13 11.74 -8.77 -4.19
C TRP A 13 10.63 -7.88 -3.58
N PHE A 14 10.88 -7.35 -2.38
CA PHE A 14 9.92 -6.45 -1.74
C PHE A 14 9.76 -5.17 -2.54
N ASP A 15 10.84 -4.65 -3.10
CA ASP A 15 10.76 -3.43 -3.89
C ASP A 15 9.84 -3.60 -5.09
N LYS A 16 9.96 -4.73 -5.78
CA LYS A 16 9.11 -4.97 -6.94
C LYS A 16 7.65 -5.15 -6.54
N ALA A 17 7.39 -5.89 -5.48
CA ALA A 17 6.02 -6.09 -5.01
C ALA A 17 5.42 -4.76 -4.57
N ALA A 18 6.20 -3.96 -3.84
CA ALA A 18 5.73 -2.66 -3.38
C ALA A 18 5.46 -1.74 -4.55
N GLU A 19 6.31 -1.77 -5.56
CA GLU A 19 6.12 -0.92 -6.74
C GLU A 19 4.85 -1.27 -7.48
N SER A 20 4.58 -2.56 -7.68
CA SER A 20 3.36 -2.99 -8.34
C SER A 20 2.13 -2.59 -7.52
N THR A 21 2.20 -2.80 -6.22
CA THR A 21 1.10 -2.44 -5.33
C THR A 21 0.86 -0.93 -5.37
N LEU A 22 1.93 -0.16 -5.33
CA LEU A 22 1.81 1.29 -5.35
C LEU A 22 1.23 1.78 -6.66
N ASN A 23 1.68 1.23 -7.80
CA ASN A 23 1.17 1.62 -9.10
C ASN A 23 -0.33 1.39 -9.19
N TYR A 24 -0.80 0.26 -8.67
CA TYR A 24 -2.23 -0.01 -8.63
C TYR A 24 -2.93 0.97 -7.68
N ALA A 25 -2.39 1.12 -6.48
CA ALA A 25 -3.08 1.85 -5.42
C ALA A 25 -3.13 3.36 -5.70
N LYS A 26 -2.13 3.88 -6.41
CA LYS A 26 -2.14 5.31 -6.75
C LYS A 26 -3.37 5.71 -7.54
N GLN A 27 -3.95 4.79 -8.28
CA GLN A 27 -5.15 5.08 -9.04
C GLN A 27 -6.34 5.33 -8.13
N LEU A 28 -6.24 4.96 -6.87
CA LEU A 28 -7.34 5.12 -5.92
C LEU A 28 -7.38 6.50 -5.28
N GLU A 29 -6.36 7.33 -5.49
CA GLU A 29 -6.38 8.70 -5.00
C GLU A 29 -7.54 9.43 -5.65
N GLY A 30 -8.35 10.08 -4.82
CA GLY A 30 -9.58 10.73 -5.29
C GLY A 30 -10.82 9.88 -5.18
N PHE A 31 -10.66 8.57 -4.93
CA PHE A 31 -11.82 7.69 -4.71
C PHE A 31 -12.37 7.94 -3.31
N SER A 32 -13.65 7.61 -3.11
CA SER A 32 -14.18 7.60 -1.75
C SER A 32 -13.48 6.50 -0.96
N GLU A 33 -13.43 6.70 0.36
CA GLU A 33 -12.78 5.71 1.22
C GLU A 33 -13.40 4.33 1.03
N ALA A 34 -14.72 4.23 1.00
CA ALA A 34 -15.40 2.94 0.88
C ALA A 34 -15.09 2.26 -0.44
N ALA A 35 -15.06 3.04 -1.54
CA ALA A 35 -14.78 2.46 -2.85
C ALA A 35 -13.34 1.98 -2.94
N ALA A 36 -12.40 2.75 -2.39
CA ALA A 36 -10.98 2.38 -2.42
C ALA A 36 -10.74 1.12 -1.59
N GLU A 37 -11.33 1.05 -0.42
CA GLU A 37 -11.18 -0.13 0.43
C GLU A 37 -11.72 -1.36 -0.27
N ALA A 38 -12.88 -1.26 -0.91
CA ALA A 38 -13.46 -2.39 -1.61
C ALA A 38 -12.56 -2.85 -2.74
N CYS A 39 -11.96 -1.93 -3.49
CA CYS A 39 -11.05 -2.29 -4.56
C CYS A 39 -9.81 -3.00 -4.03
N VAL A 40 -9.24 -2.51 -2.95
CA VAL A 40 -8.03 -3.10 -2.38
C VAL A 40 -8.30 -4.51 -1.86
N THR A 41 -9.40 -4.70 -1.16
CA THR A 41 -9.71 -6.01 -0.61
C THR A 41 -10.07 -7.00 -1.71
N GLU A 42 -10.71 -6.53 -2.77
CA GLU A 42 -11.09 -7.40 -3.87
C GLU A 42 -9.89 -8.00 -4.58
N VAL A 43 -8.80 -7.25 -4.71
CA VAL A 43 -7.59 -7.75 -5.35
C VAL A 43 -6.66 -8.45 -4.37
N GLY A 44 -7.08 -8.66 -3.12
CA GLY A 44 -6.29 -9.43 -2.17
C GLY A 44 -5.23 -8.63 -1.44
N LEU A 45 -5.27 -7.31 -1.49
CA LEU A 45 -4.34 -6.46 -0.75
C LEU A 45 -4.92 -6.10 0.61
N VAL A 46 -4.07 -5.55 1.48
CA VAL A 46 -4.48 -5.15 2.82
C VAL A 46 -4.71 -3.64 2.82
N TRP A 47 -5.76 -3.20 3.47
CA TRP A 47 -6.13 -1.78 3.54
C TRP A 47 -5.89 -1.27 4.95
N ARG A 48 -5.19 -0.14 5.07
CA ARG A 48 -4.95 0.48 6.38
C ARG A 48 -5.06 1.99 6.24
N VAL A 49 -5.92 2.59 7.05
CA VAL A 49 -6.02 4.05 7.10
C VAL A 49 -4.99 4.54 8.12
N VAL A 50 -4.08 5.40 7.69
CA VAL A 50 -3.01 5.89 8.56
C VAL A 50 -3.22 7.36 8.94
N GLY A 51 -4.24 8.01 8.39
CA GLY A 51 -4.55 9.39 8.75
C GLY A 51 -5.93 9.74 8.27
N ARG A 52 -6.58 10.67 8.96
CA ARG A 52 -7.93 11.09 8.60
C ARG A 52 -8.13 12.54 9.02
N ASP A 53 -8.48 13.37 8.04
CA ASP A 53 -8.81 14.79 8.27
C ASP A 53 -7.73 15.52 9.07
N GLY A 54 -6.48 15.31 8.69
CA GLY A 54 -5.36 16.00 9.32
C GLY A 54 -4.79 15.31 10.54
N GLU A 55 -5.42 14.24 11.00
CA GLU A 55 -4.94 13.49 12.16
C GLU A 55 -4.24 12.24 11.69
N MET A 56 -3.00 12.03 12.13
CA MET A 56 -2.24 10.83 11.77
C MET A 56 -2.33 9.84 12.92
N PHE A 57 -2.56 8.58 12.57
CA PHE A 57 -2.74 7.53 13.57
C PHE A 57 -1.42 6.79 13.80
N PRO A 58 -1.20 6.28 15.02
CA PRO A 58 -0.01 5.45 15.25
C PRO A 58 -0.11 4.20 14.40
N VAL A 59 1.02 3.79 13.82
CA VAL A 59 1.07 2.61 12.97
C VAL A 59 2.19 1.72 13.48
N THR A 60 2.09 0.43 13.14
CA THR A 60 3.14 -0.51 13.50
C THR A 60 4.35 -0.28 12.60
N LEU A 61 5.52 -0.70 13.07
CA LEU A 61 6.76 -0.50 12.33
C LEU A 61 7.05 -1.63 11.34
N ASP A 62 6.22 -2.65 11.30
CA ASP A 62 6.41 -3.74 10.36
C ASP A 62 6.06 -3.26 8.95
N TYR A 63 6.79 -3.74 7.98
CA TYR A 63 6.61 -3.36 6.59
C TYR A 63 5.91 -4.50 5.84
N SER A 64 4.96 -4.15 5.00
CA SER A 64 4.31 -5.15 4.15
C SER A 64 4.15 -4.58 2.74
N PRO A 65 4.73 -5.22 1.71
CA PRO A 65 4.61 -4.72 0.34
C PRO A 65 3.20 -4.88 -0.23
N HIS A 66 2.32 -5.55 0.47
CA HIS A 66 0.95 -5.75 0.02
C HIS A 66 -0.06 -4.95 0.83
N ARG A 67 0.41 -4.06 1.69
CA ARG A 67 -0.47 -3.25 2.51
C ARG A 67 -0.53 -1.83 1.98
N VAL A 68 -1.73 -1.40 1.67
CA VAL A 68 -1.98 -0.06 1.15
C VAL A 68 -2.33 0.84 2.33
N ASN A 69 -1.53 1.89 2.52
CA ASN A 69 -1.76 2.87 3.58
C ASN A 69 -2.41 4.09 2.94
N ALA A 70 -3.50 4.54 3.51
CA ALA A 70 -4.26 5.65 2.93
C ALA A 70 -4.44 6.77 3.94
N VAL A 71 -4.32 7.99 3.46
CA VAL A 71 -4.72 9.17 4.21
C VAL A 71 -6.06 9.61 3.63
N ILE A 72 -7.03 9.81 4.50
CA ILE A 72 -8.39 10.13 4.09
C ILE A 72 -8.68 11.58 4.49
N GLU A 73 -9.29 12.34 3.59
CA GLU A 73 -9.76 13.68 3.89
C GLU A 73 -11.15 13.84 3.34
N LYS A 74 -12.08 14.19 4.21
CA LYS A 74 -13.49 14.37 3.82
C LYS A 74 -14.03 13.13 3.12
N SER A 75 -13.68 11.97 3.65
CA SER A 75 -14.11 10.66 3.16
C SER A 75 -13.54 10.30 1.79
N VAL A 76 -12.51 11.01 1.33
CA VAL A 76 -11.87 10.76 0.03
C VAL A 76 -10.40 10.44 0.27
N VAL A 77 -9.87 9.53 -0.52
CA VAL A 77 -8.45 9.16 -0.43
C VAL A 77 -7.61 10.32 -0.95
N SER A 78 -6.77 10.89 -0.08
CA SER A 78 -5.92 12.02 -0.47
C SER A 78 -4.49 11.60 -0.76
N GLU A 79 -3.98 10.57 -0.07
CA GLU A 79 -2.63 10.07 -0.29
C GLU A 79 -2.59 8.59 -0.12
N ILE A 80 -1.67 7.96 -0.85
CA ILE A 80 -1.47 6.51 -0.80
C ILE A 80 0.02 6.24 -0.62
N SER A 81 0.33 5.27 0.23
CA SER A 81 1.69 4.75 0.34
C SER A 81 1.60 3.25 0.62
N ILE A 82 2.75 2.58 0.54
CA ILE A 82 2.83 1.14 0.73
C ILE A 82 3.72 0.87 1.95
N GLY A 83 3.34 -0.08 2.73
CA GLY A 83 4.17 -0.45 3.89
C GLY A 83 3.45 -1.13 5.07
#